data_b57a21ebb1c0f0cca248e49b59f90bed
#
_entry.id   b57a21ebb1c0f0cca248e49b59f90bed
#
_cell.length_a   1.000
_cell.length_b   1.000
_cell.length_c   1.000
_cell.angle_alpha   90.00
_cell.angle_beta   90.00
_cell.angle_gamma   90.00
#
_symmetry.space_group_name_H-M   'P 1'
#
loop_
_entity.id
_entity.type
_entity.pdbx_description
1 polymer ?
#
loop_
_entity_poly.entity_id
_entity_poly.type
_entity_poly.pdbx_seq_one_letter_code
_entity_poly.pdbx_strand_id
1 'polypeptide(L)'
;QHNITSPGRSRKIITVGSCDDKEMIDEGGRFYHNYSGRGPTIACICKPEIVAPGTNIVATNAMKGEDDRPYTVKSGTSMSTPMVSGAAALLLERYPKMTNTNVKLKLWKSAKNLGLPRSHQGWGQLDISHLLE
;
A
#
# COMPACT_ATOMS: atom_id res chain seq x y z
N GLN A 1 -6.35 -9.32 15.06
CA GLN A 1 -5.70 -8.21 15.77
C GLN A 1 -5.84 -6.94 14.95
N HIS A 2 -6.39 -5.88 15.56
CA HIS A 2 -6.58 -4.58 14.91
C HIS A 2 -5.28 -3.79 15.03
N ASN A 3 -4.42 -3.84 14.01
CA ASN A 3 -3.11 -3.21 14.06
C ASN A 3 -2.94 -2.00 13.11
N ILE A 4 -4.07 -1.47 12.59
CA ILE A 4 -4.04 -0.18 11.89
C ILE A 4 -3.92 0.95 12.92
N THR A 5 -2.84 1.72 12.80
CA THR A 5 -2.54 2.84 13.70
C THR A 5 -2.96 4.19 13.10
N SER A 6 -2.95 5.25 13.91
CA SER A 6 -3.13 6.61 13.42
C SER A 6 -1.87 7.03 12.63
N PRO A 7 -2.00 7.79 11.51
CA PRO A 7 -3.22 8.38 10.94
C PRO A 7 -4.06 7.41 10.09
N GLY A 8 -3.62 6.17 9.87
CA GLY A 8 -4.27 5.17 8.99
C GLY A 8 -5.74 4.88 9.32
N ARG A 9 -6.18 5.15 10.57
CA ARG A 9 -7.57 4.98 11.00
C ARG A 9 -8.55 6.03 10.43
N SER A 10 -8.04 7.14 9.89
CA SER A 10 -8.89 8.21 9.37
C SER A 10 -9.71 7.74 8.17
N ARG A 11 -11.02 8.09 8.15
CA ARG A 11 -11.90 7.82 7.01
C ARG A 11 -11.53 8.60 5.75
N LYS A 12 -10.86 9.74 5.93
CA LYS A 12 -10.57 10.68 4.83
C LYS A 12 -9.33 10.30 4.03
N ILE A 13 -8.38 9.60 4.63
CA ILE A 13 -7.12 9.23 3.98
C ILE A 13 -7.21 7.86 3.31
N ILE A 14 -6.34 7.63 2.33
CA ILE A 14 -6.12 6.32 1.73
C ILE A 14 -5.04 5.62 2.53
N THR A 15 -5.39 4.52 3.19
CA THR A 15 -4.44 3.68 3.92
C THR A 15 -3.99 2.55 3.01
N VAL A 16 -2.68 2.43 2.83
CA VAL A 16 -2.08 1.47 1.91
C VAL A 16 -1.49 0.30 2.69
N GLY A 17 -1.83 -0.92 2.28
CA GLY A 17 -1.22 -2.15 2.74
C GLY A 17 -0.23 -2.71 1.73
N SER A 18 0.47 -3.79 2.11
CA SER A 18 1.32 -4.57 1.20
C SER A 18 0.58 -5.81 0.71
N CYS A 19 0.72 -6.15 -0.57
CA CYS A 19 0.11 -7.33 -1.17
C CYS A 19 1.08 -8.52 -1.33
N ASP A 20 2.36 -8.29 -1.10
CA ASP A 20 3.44 -9.26 -1.27
C ASP A 20 4.19 -9.57 0.04
N ASP A 21 3.62 -9.18 1.17
CA ASP A 21 4.11 -9.53 2.49
C ASP A 21 3.75 -11.01 2.79
N LYS A 22 4.60 -11.91 2.37
CA LYS A 22 4.43 -13.35 2.59
C LYS A 22 4.65 -13.70 4.06
N GLU A 23 3.89 -14.68 4.55
CA GLU A 23 4.23 -15.33 5.81
C GLU A 23 5.59 -16.02 5.64
N MET A 24 6.57 -15.58 6.42
CA MET A 24 7.88 -16.20 6.48
C MET A 24 7.96 -17.05 7.75
N ILE A 25 8.50 -18.24 7.63
CA ILE A 25 8.81 -19.11 8.77
C ILE A 25 10.29 -18.93 9.07
N ASP A 26 10.65 -18.59 10.31
CA ASP A 26 12.04 -18.53 10.74
C ASP A 26 12.65 -19.94 10.87
N GLU A 27 13.97 -20.00 11.06
CA GLU A 27 14.69 -21.26 11.25
C GLU A 27 14.21 -22.05 12.48
N GLY A 28 13.48 -21.42 13.40
CA GLY A 28 12.85 -22.00 14.57
C GLY A 28 11.38 -22.39 14.38
N GLY A 29 10.85 -22.29 13.17
CA GLY A 29 9.45 -22.62 12.85
C GLY A 29 8.42 -21.60 13.33
N ARG A 30 8.85 -20.39 13.71
CA ARG A 30 7.95 -19.31 14.11
C ARG A 30 7.49 -18.52 12.88
N PHE A 31 6.18 -18.29 12.79
CA PHE A 31 5.63 -17.42 11.76
C PHE A 31 6.00 -15.96 12.04
N TYR A 32 6.74 -15.34 11.12
CA TYR A 32 6.84 -13.90 11.05
C TYR A 32 5.55 -13.34 10.49
N HIS A 33 4.88 -12.53 11.30
CA HIS A 33 3.69 -11.86 10.83
C HIS A 33 4.05 -10.80 9.79
N ASN A 34 3.28 -10.80 8.74
CA ASN A 34 3.22 -9.77 7.75
C ASN A 34 3.25 -8.39 8.43
N TYR A 35 4.11 -7.50 7.95
CA TYR A 35 4.22 -6.13 8.42
C TYR A 35 3.03 -5.26 7.95
N SER A 36 2.18 -5.75 7.06
CA SER A 36 0.98 -5.05 6.61
C SER A 36 -0.10 -5.03 7.68
N GLY A 37 -0.49 -3.83 8.11
CA GLY A 37 -1.60 -3.65 9.03
C GLY A 37 -2.93 -4.08 8.41
N ARG A 38 -3.75 -4.80 9.19
CA ARG A 38 -5.04 -5.35 8.76
C ARG A 38 -6.17 -4.85 9.62
N GLY A 39 -7.29 -4.52 8.98
CA GLY A 39 -8.52 -4.08 9.66
C GLY A 39 -9.50 -5.23 9.93
N PRO A 40 -10.70 -4.92 10.39
CA PRO A 40 -11.26 -3.59 10.56
C PRO A 40 -10.66 -2.80 11.73
N THR A 41 -10.87 -1.47 11.75
CA THR A 41 -10.53 -0.63 12.90
C THR A 41 -11.53 -0.85 14.05
N ILE A 42 -11.24 -0.32 15.25
CA ILE A 42 -12.17 -0.35 16.41
C ILE A 42 -13.52 0.27 16.04
N ALA A 43 -13.56 1.23 15.13
CA ALA A 43 -14.80 1.85 14.62
C ALA A 43 -15.42 1.07 13.44
N CYS A 44 -15.08 -0.20 13.24
CA CYS A 44 -15.55 -1.07 12.16
C CYS A 44 -15.33 -0.51 10.74
N ILE A 45 -14.30 0.35 10.56
CA ILE A 45 -13.91 0.86 9.25
C ILE A 45 -13.00 -0.17 8.60
N CYS A 46 -13.33 -0.58 7.37
CA CYS A 46 -12.49 -1.49 6.60
C CYS A 46 -11.21 -0.77 6.15
N LYS A 47 -10.06 -1.29 6.57
CA LYS A 47 -8.72 -0.82 6.25
C LYS A 47 -7.79 -2.03 6.03
N PRO A 48 -6.77 -1.94 5.15
CA PRO A 48 -6.44 -0.80 4.28
C PRO A 48 -7.51 -0.57 3.18
N GLU A 49 -7.49 0.59 2.50
CA GLU A 49 -8.32 0.81 1.32
C GLU A 49 -7.79 0.08 0.10
N ILE A 50 -6.47 0.05 -0.08
CA ILE A 50 -5.82 -0.52 -1.26
C ILE A 50 -4.49 -1.16 -0.84
N VAL A 51 -4.01 -2.12 -1.62
CA VAL A 51 -2.68 -2.72 -1.42
C VAL A 51 -1.81 -2.52 -2.65
N ALA A 52 -0.50 -2.46 -2.41
CA ALA A 52 0.52 -2.38 -3.46
C ALA A 52 1.76 -3.20 -3.04
N PRO A 53 2.66 -3.57 -3.97
CA PRO A 53 3.91 -4.23 -3.62
C PRO A 53 4.71 -3.44 -2.59
N GLY A 54 5.29 -4.12 -1.62
CA GLY A 54 6.07 -3.50 -0.54
C GLY A 54 7.26 -4.33 -0.08
N THR A 55 7.52 -5.48 -0.72
CA THR A 55 8.63 -6.37 -0.38
C THR A 55 9.77 -6.21 -1.39
N ASN A 56 11.00 -6.04 -0.88
CA ASN A 56 12.23 -5.92 -1.68
C ASN A 56 12.16 -4.80 -2.73
N ILE A 57 11.59 -3.67 -2.35
CA ILE A 57 11.47 -2.51 -3.24
C ILE A 57 12.82 -1.80 -3.34
N VAL A 58 13.29 -1.68 -4.58
CA VAL A 58 14.52 -0.95 -4.93
C VAL A 58 14.18 0.53 -5.12
N ALA A 59 14.83 1.40 -4.37
CA ALA A 59 14.63 2.85 -4.47
C ALA A 59 15.95 3.59 -4.21
N THR A 60 15.96 4.89 -4.49
CA THR A 60 17.12 5.76 -4.26
C THR A 60 17.55 5.72 -2.80
N ASN A 61 18.86 5.63 -2.59
CA ASN A 61 19.46 5.64 -1.26
C ASN A 61 19.70 7.09 -0.80
N ALA A 62 19.04 7.48 0.30
CA ALA A 62 19.20 8.81 0.89
C ALA A 62 20.42 8.91 1.86
N MET A 63 21.01 7.78 2.25
CA MET A 63 22.14 7.70 3.19
C MET A 63 23.48 7.96 2.51
N LYS A 64 23.56 9.08 1.78
CA LYS A 64 24.76 9.49 1.05
C LYS A 64 25.87 9.86 2.04
N GLY A 65 26.95 9.08 2.05
CA GLY A 65 28.10 9.27 2.95
C GLY A 65 28.37 8.10 3.90
N GLU A 66 27.41 7.25 4.20
CA GLU A 66 27.58 5.99 4.93
C GLU A 66 27.66 4.79 3.98
N ASP A 67 27.01 4.91 2.81
CA ASP A 67 26.95 3.89 1.78
C ASP A 67 26.86 4.59 0.41
N ASP A 68 27.92 4.49 -0.38
CA ASP A 68 28.01 5.13 -1.71
C ASP A 68 27.10 4.50 -2.77
N ARG A 69 26.32 3.48 -2.42
CA ARG A 69 25.38 2.86 -3.36
C ARG A 69 24.23 3.81 -3.67
N PRO A 70 23.93 4.05 -4.95
CA PRO A 70 22.86 4.96 -5.34
C PRO A 70 21.45 4.44 -5.04
N TYR A 71 21.31 3.13 -4.87
CA TYR A 71 20.05 2.45 -4.60
C TYR A 71 20.14 1.56 -3.37
N THR A 72 19.00 1.39 -2.70
CA THR A 72 18.85 0.47 -1.56
C THR A 72 17.58 -0.34 -1.71
N VAL A 73 17.53 -1.49 -1.04
CA VAL A 73 16.37 -2.37 -1.01
C VAL A 73 15.71 -2.31 0.35
N LYS A 74 14.42 -2.01 0.39
CA LYS A 74 13.65 -1.99 1.64
C LYS A 74 12.31 -2.70 1.48
N SER A 75 11.78 -3.20 2.60
CA SER A 75 10.45 -3.82 2.66
C SER A 75 9.60 -3.15 3.72
N GLY A 76 8.31 -3.03 3.46
CA GLY A 76 7.33 -2.45 4.36
C GLY A 76 6.19 -1.76 3.63
N THR A 77 5.08 -1.52 4.32
CA THR A 77 3.97 -0.71 3.79
C THR A 77 4.39 0.73 3.48
N SER A 78 5.47 1.20 4.11
CA SER A 78 6.13 2.47 3.77
C SER A 78 6.69 2.48 2.34
N MET A 79 6.94 1.30 1.74
CA MET A 79 7.37 1.16 0.35
C MET A 79 6.18 1.02 -0.60
N SER A 80 5.05 0.48 -0.13
CA SER A 80 3.80 0.39 -0.89
C SER A 80 3.12 1.75 -1.05
N THR A 81 3.17 2.59 -0.02
CA THR A 81 2.50 3.90 0.01
C THR A 81 2.96 4.84 -1.13
N PRO A 82 4.27 5.02 -1.40
CA PRO A 82 4.73 5.86 -2.51
C PRO A 82 4.28 5.35 -3.89
N MET A 83 4.07 4.06 -4.07
CA MET A 83 3.53 3.52 -5.33
C MET A 83 2.11 4.02 -5.59
N VAL A 84 1.25 4.03 -4.56
CA VAL A 84 -0.11 4.58 -4.67
C VAL A 84 -0.07 6.11 -4.86
N SER A 85 0.84 6.80 -4.18
CA SER A 85 1.02 8.25 -4.35
C SER A 85 1.49 8.60 -5.77
N GLY A 86 2.43 7.83 -6.33
CA GLY A 86 2.89 7.99 -7.71
C GLY A 86 1.77 7.72 -8.72
N ALA A 87 0.96 6.68 -8.51
CA ALA A 87 -0.19 6.39 -9.34
C ALA A 87 -1.23 7.52 -9.31
N ALA A 88 -1.48 8.10 -8.14
CA ALA A 88 -2.36 9.27 -8.00
C ALA A 88 -1.79 10.50 -8.71
N ALA A 89 -0.47 10.71 -8.70
CA ALA A 89 0.18 11.80 -9.43
C ALA A 89 0.02 11.63 -10.95
N LEU A 90 0.23 10.44 -11.49
CA LEU A 90 -0.01 10.14 -12.91
C LEU A 90 -1.46 10.35 -13.31
N LEU A 91 -2.39 9.96 -12.44
CA LEU A 91 -3.83 10.17 -12.67
C LEU A 91 -4.17 11.66 -12.73
N LEU A 92 -3.59 12.48 -11.83
CA LEU A 92 -3.80 13.93 -11.79
C LEU A 92 -3.08 14.66 -12.93
N GLU A 93 -1.96 14.15 -13.42
CA GLU A 93 -1.34 14.65 -14.66
C GLU A 93 -2.31 14.51 -15.86
N ARG A 94 -2.94 13.33 -15.97
CA ARG A 94 -3.91 13.06 -17.05
C ARG A 94 -5.21 13.82 -16.85
N TYR A 95 -5.68 13.99 -15.61
CA TYR A 95 -6.95 14.64 -15.25
C TYR A 95 -6.76 15.70 -14.16
N PRO A 96 -6.16 16.87 -14.48
CA PRO A 96 -5.72 17.87 -13.48
C PRO A 96 -6.85 18.46 -12.60
N LYS A 97 -8.11 18.39 -13.06
CA LYS A 97 -9.29 18.89 -12.34
C LYS A 97 -9.97 17.85 -11.45
N MET A 98 -9.39 16.65 -11.35
CA MET A 98 -9.98 15.58 -10.56
C MET A 98 -9.94 15.90 -9.07
N THR A 99 -11.06 15.72 -8.38
CA THR A 99 -11.13 15.91 -6.92
C THR A 99 -10.54 14.71 -6.18
N ASN A 100 -10.19 14.89 -4.91
CA ASN A 100 -9.70 13.80 -4.06
C ASN A 100 -10.70 12.62 -3.97
N THR A 101 -12.01 12.91 -3.94
CA THR A 101 -13.07 11.90 -3.98
C THR A 101 -13.04 11.11 -5.28
N ASN A 102 -12.87 11.78 -6.41
CA ASN A 102 -12.79 11.13 -7.72
C ASN A 102 -11.53 10.28 -7.86
N VAL A 103 -10.39 10.74 -7.31
CA VAL A 103 -9.15 9.93 -7.25
C VAL A 103 -9.40 8.64 -6.47
N LYS A 104 -10.04 8.72 -5.30
CA LYS A 104 -10.41 7.53 -4.51
C LYS A 104 -11.33 6.58 -5.28
N LEU A 105 -12.35 7.11 -5.94
CA LEU A 105 -13.29 6.31 -6.74
C LEU A 105 -12.58 5.62 -7.92
N LYS A 106 -11.66 6.31 -8.58
CA LYS A 106 -10.90 5.74 -9.70
C LYS A 106 -9.96 4.63 -9.21
N LEU A 107 -9.25 4.83 -8.11
CA LEU A 107 -8.42 3.80 -7.45
C LEU A 107 -9.26 2.58 -7.06
N TRP A 108 -10.44 2.79 -6.48
CA TRP A 108 -11.33 1.70 -6.12
C TRP A 108 -11.79 0.89 -7.33
N LYS A 109 -12.25 1.57 -8.39
CA LYS A 109 -12.78 0.91 -9.59
C LYS A 109 -11.72 0.15 -10.38
N SER A 110 -10.48 0.66 -10.40
CA SER A 110 -9.37 0.07 -11.15
C SER A 110 -8.62 -1.02 -10.37
N ALA A 111 -8.80 -1.13 -9.05
CA ALA A 111 -8.07 -2.08 -8.22
C ALA A 111 -8.37 -3.53 -8.62
N LYS A 112 -7.30 -4.34 -8.73
CA LYS A 112 -7.39 -5.76 -9.05
C LYS A 112 -7.72 -6.58 -7.81
N ASN A 113 -8.83 -7.30 -7.84
CA ASN A 113 -9.20 -8.20 -6.76
C ASN A 113 -8.24 -9.40 -6.68
N LEU A 114 -7.66 -9.62 -5.51
CA LEU A 114 -6.73 -10.73 -5.24
C LEU A 114 -7.43 -11.97 -4.68
N GLY A 115 -8.76 -11.94 -4.49
CA GLY A 115 -9.50 -13.03 -3.86
C GLY A 115 -9.30 -13.14 -2.35
N LEU A 116 -8.68 -12.14 -1.72
CA LEU A 116 -8.44 -12.08 -0.27
C LEU A 116 -9.59 -11.40 0.48
N PRO A 117 -9.73 -11.62 1.80
CA PRO A 117 -10.68 -10.84 2.61
C PRO A 117 -10.45 -9.33 2.51
N ARG A 118 -11.52 -8.55 2.57
CA ARG A 118 -11.43 -7.08 2.51
C ARG A 118 -10.54 -6.46 3.58
N SER A 119 -10.45 -7.07 4.75
CA SER A 119 -9.53 -6.65 5.82
C SER A 119 -8.04 -6.80 5.47
N HIS A 120 -7.72 -7.57 4.43
CA HIS A 120 -6.36 -7.79 3.94
C HIS A 120 -6.04 -6.95 2.71
N GLN A 121 -6.94 -6.91 1.73
CA GLN A 121 -6.69 -6.26 0.44
C GLN A 121 -7.44 -4.93 0.23
N GLY A 122 -8.42 -4.61 1.07
CA GLY A 122 -9.30 -3.46 0.84
C GLY A 122 -10.08 -3.59 -0.47
N TRP A 123 -9.85 -2.65 -1.38
CA TRP A 123 -10.40 -2.66 -2.73
C TRP A 123 -9.70 -3.66 -3.66
N GLY A 124 -8.46 -4.00 -3.34
CA GLY A 124 -7.60 -4.88 -4.13
C GLY A 124 -6.21 -4.28 -4.33
N GLN A 125 -5.46 -4.87 -5.24
CA GLN A 125 -4.11 -4.42 -5.61
C GLN A 125 -4.19 -3.25 -6.59
N LEU A 126 -3.31 -2.26 -6.40
CA LEU A 126 -3.08 -1.16 -7.34
C LEU A 126 -2.80 -1.70 -8.74
N ASP A 127 -3.59 -1.27 -9.71
CA ASP A 127 -3.41 -1.54 -11.15
C ASP A 127 -3.33 -0.21 -11.90
N ILE A 128 -2.10 0.19 -12.23
CA ILE A 128 -1.82 1.48 -12.89
C ILE A 128 -2.35 1.49 -14.31
N SER A 129 -2.28 0.37 -15.03
CA SER A 129 -2.76 0.28 -16.41
C SER A 129 -4.25 0.56 -16.48
N HIS A 130 -5.03 -0.13 -15.65
CA HIS A 130 -6.49 0.06 -15.58
C HIS A 130 -6.87 1.42 -14.95
N LEU A 131 -6.03 1.96 -14.06
CA LEU A 131 -6.27 3.27 -13.46
C LEU A 131 -6.23 4.40 -14.49
N LEU A 132 -5.34 4.30 -15.48
CA LEU A 132 -5.10 5.34 -16.50
C LEU A 132 -5.94 5.16 -17.77
N GLU A 133 -6.68 4.07 -17.90
CA GLU A 133 -7.71 3.91 -18.94
C GLU A 133 -8.90 4.85 -18.68
#